data_06be183d23e22a885d2c5520ace69f5a
#
_entry.id   06be183d23e22a885d2c5520ace69f5a
#
_cell.length_a   1.000
_cell.length_b   1.000
_cell.length_c   1.000
_cell.angle_alpha   90.00
_cell.angle_beta   90.00
_cell.angle_gamma   90.00
#
_symmetry.space_group_name_H-M   'P 1'
#
loop_
_entity.id
_entity.type
_entity.pdbx_description
1 polymer ?
#
loop_
_entity_poly.entity_id
_entity_poly.type
_entity_poly.pdbx_seq_one_letter_code
_entity_poly.pdbx_strand_id
1 'polypeptide(L)'
;MSIVLNSQKIETPGLETVSWLDDPKVPKATDTNARTMWIRAIVLHTVHGKVGNIRPGNAPPSTRAESYAKYQANTSRDVSWDYTIDTDGTIIVSNDPVKFYTWHASAVNPWTIGIELVQESNGDLWEGQIAKTVTFLDFITRELADREQPIQRQVPMGPLGKPVRGVIPRIANASSAKSVVGIIGHRNQTRNRGPGDPGDHIFEALLKAGYKGMNLDAQDDITFWKGVQHMLGTTEDGVPGPGTARALKARGHKHGLWVSRPGD
;
A
#
# COMPACT_ATOMS: atom_id res chain seq x y z
N MET A 1 11.95 6.64 15.96
CA MET A 1 10.68 6.86 15.25
C MET A 1 10.13 5.49 14.87
N SER A 2 8.82 5.28 14.97
CA SER A 2 8.25 3.94 14.83
C SER A 2 6.85 3.98 14.20
N ILE A 3 6.47 2.87 13.55
CA ILE A 3 5.08 2.55 13.22
C ILE A 3 4.54 1.52 14.21
N VAL A 4 3.24 1.24 14.14
CA VAL A 4 2.61 0.19 14.95
C VAL A 4 2.04 -0.89 14.04
N LEU A 5 2.42 -2.15 14.27
CA LEU A 5 1.91 -3.32 13.59
C LEU A 5 1.57 -4.41 14.61
N ASN A 6 0.32 -4.83 14.66
CA ASN A 6 -0.19 -5.81 15.64
C ASN A 6 0.13 -5.41 17.10
N SER A 7 -0.11 -4.15 17.45
CA SER A 7 0.22 -3.53 18.74
C SER A 7 1.73 -3.45 19.09
N GLN A 8 2.61 -3.82 18.19
CA GLN A 8 4.04 -3.72 18.39
C GLN A 8 4.58 -2.45 17.75
N LYS A 9 5.40 -1.69 18.48
CA LYS A 9 6.17 -0.58 17.92
C LYS A 9 7.35 -1.14 17.13
N ILE A 10 7.44 -0.73 15.88
CA ILE A 10 8.48 -1.16 14.95
C ILE A 10 9.27 0.07 14.54
N GLU A 11 10.56 0.08 14.87
CA GLU A 11 11.46 1.17 14.49
C GLU A 11 11.54 1.34 12.98
N THR A 12 11.55 2.59 12.52
CA THR A 12 11.58 2.98 11.11
C THR A 12 12.90 3.66 10.76
N PRO A 13 14.01 2.93 10.57
CA PRO A 13 15.31 3.51 10.31
C PRO A 13 15.30 4.40 9.06
N GLY A 14 15.77 5.66 9.19
CA GLY A 14 15.86 6.61 8.09
C GLY A 14 14.54 7.24 7.64
N LEU A 15 13.41 6.94 8.31
CA LEU A 15 12.11 7.53 8.04
C LEU A 15 11.63 8.33 9.25
N GLU A 16 11.14 9.53 9.00
CA GLU A 16 10.49 10.34 10.02
C GLU A 16 9.03 9.90 10.16
N THR A 17 8.66 9.43 11.36
CA THR A 17 7.31 8.95 11.64
C THR A 17 6.78 9.59 12.92
N VAL A 18 5.51 10.00 12.89
CA VAL A 18 4.76 10.54 14.03
C VAL A 18 3.56 9.63 14.26
N SER A 19 3.55 8.96 15.41
CA SER A 19 2.42 8.08 15.78
C SER A 19 1.36 8.87 16.53
N TRP A 20 0.14 8.82 16.03
CA TRP A 20 -1.03 9.37 16.73
C TRP A 20 -1.74 8.35 17.60
N LEU A 21 -1.36 7.09 17.50
CA LEU A 21 -1.95 6.01 18.28
C LEU A 21 -1.63 6.11 19.77
N ASP A 22 -0.53 6.77 20.12
CA ASP A 22 -0.04 6.93 21.48
C ASP A 22 -0.27 8.34 22.06
N ASP A 23 -0.76 9.30 21.26
CA ASP A 23 -0.99 10.67 21.75
C ASP A 23 -2.41 10.79 22.31
N PRO A 24 -2.57 10.95 23.66
CA PRO A 24 -3.88 11.10 24.26
C PRO A 24 -4.60 12.40 23.87
N LYS A 25 -3.88 13.38 23.30
CA LYS A 25 -4.43 14.67 22.86
C LYS A 25 -4.97 14.62 21.45
N VAL A 26 -4.60 13.61 20.67
CA VAL A 26 -5.10 13.43 19.32
C VAL A 26 -6.28 12.47 19.39
N PRO A 27 -7.47 12.90 18.94
CA PRO A 27 -8.59 11.97 18.77
C PRO A 27 -8.08 10.80 17.92
N LYS A 28 -8.12 9.61 18.47
CA LYS A 28 -7.73 8.42 17.73
C LYS A 28 -8.51 8.44 16.43
N ALA A 29 -7.81 8.46 15.32
CA ALA A 29 -8.40 8.17 14.03
C ALA A 29 -8.79 6.70 14.10
N THR A 30 -9.93 6.44 14.67
CA THR A 30 -10.28 5.11 15.06
C THR A 30 -11.25 4.57 14.06
N ASP A 31 -10.74 3.79 13.16
CA ASP A 31 -11.55 2.70 12.70
C ASP A 31 -11.40 1.55 13.68
N THR A 32 -12.51 1.19 14.31
CA THR A 32 -12.60 0.08 15.24
C THR A 32 -12.96 -1.22 14.51
N ASN A 33 -12.94 -1.23 13.19
CA ASN A 33 -13.31 -2.39 12.40
C ASN A 33 -12.18 -3.43 12.47
N ALA A 34 -12.38 -4.46 13.30
CA ALA A 34 -11.42 -5.53 13.45
C ALA A 34 -11.13 -6.20 12.10
N ARG A 35 -9.85 -6.30 11.76
CA ARG A 35 -9.43 -7.00 10.55
C ARG A 35 -9.47 -8.51 10.80
N THR A 36 -10.29 -9.19 10.02
CA THR A 36 -10.39 -10.65 10.01
C THR A 36 -9.74 -11.28 8.79
N MET A 37 -9.38 -10.44 7.80
CA MET A 37 -8.78 -10.85 6.55
C MET A 37 -7.30 -10.49 6.54
N TRP A 38 -6.47 -11.33 5.91
CA TRP A 38 -5.07 -11.01 5.72
C TRP A 38 -4.88 -9.88 4.67
N ILE A 39 -3.86 -9.05 4.90
CA ILE A 39 -3.53 -7.92 4.04
C ILE A 39 -2.90 -8.44 2.74
N ARG A 40 -3.36 -7.96 1.59
CA ARG A 40 -2.94 -8.39 0.26
C ARG A 40 -2.31 -7.28 -0.57
N ALA A 41 -2.76 -6.05 -0.31
CA ALA A 41 -2.32 -4.91 -1.10
C ALA A 41 -2.25 -3.63 -0.26
N ILE A 42 -1.54 -2.65 -0.80
CA ILE A 42 -1.59 -1.26 -0.36
C ILE A 42 -2.29 -0.45 -1.46
N VAL A 43 -3.25 0.38 -1.06
CA VAL A 43 -3.90 1.35 -1.94
C VAL A 43 -3.29 2.72 -1.67
N LEU A 44 -2.68 3.29 -2.69
CA LEU A 44 -2.16 4.65 -2.65
C LEU A 44 -3.23 5.64 -3.10
N HIS A 45 -3.32 6.72 -2.35
CA HIS A 45 -4.21 7.86 -2.58
C HIS A 45 -3.43 9.14 -2.67
N THR A 46 -4.06 10.19 -3.16
CA THR A 46 -3.55 11.55 -3.09
C THR A 46 -4.67 12.51 -2.70
N VAL A 47 -4.40 13.42 -1.77
CA VAL A 47 -5.40 14.29 -1.13
C VAL A 47 -6.23 15.12 -2.10
N HIS A 48 -5.70 15.46 -3.29
CA HIS A 48 -6.40 16.25 -4.29
C HIS A 48 -6.82 15.44 -5.52
N GLY A 49 -6.29 14.22 -5.72
CA GLY A 49 -6.56 13.38 -6.89
C GLY A 49 -6.16 14.01 -8.22
N LYS A 50 -5.30 15.04 -8.20
CA LYS A 50 -4.85 15.79 -9.38
C LYS A 50 -3.59 15.19 -9.99
N VAL A 51 -3.49 15.27 -11.31
CA VAL A 51 -2.24 14.99 -12.02
C VAL A 51 -1.39 16.27 -11.97
N GLY A 52 -0.30 16.22 -11.21
CA GLY A 52 0.68 17.29 -11.11
C GLY A 52 2.04 16.87 -11.67
N ASN A 53 3.03 17.73 -11.47
CA ASN A 53 4.42 17.48 -11.83
C ASN A 53 5.21 16.95 -10.63
N ILE A 54 6.42 16.45 -10.90
CA ILE A 54 7.40 16.18 -9.85
C ILE A 54 8.24 17.43 -9.66
N ARG A 55 8.23 17.98 -8.45
CA ARG A 55 9.12 19.07 -8.04
C ARG A 55 10.49 18.51 -7.65
N PRO A 56 11.58 19.08 -8.13
CA PRO A 56 12.90 18.60 -7.78
C PRO A 56 13.25 18.84 -6.31
N GLY A 57 14.04 17.93 -5.74
CA GLY A 57 14.56 18.00 -4.39
C GLY A 57 13.54 17.68 -3.28
N ASN A 58 13.79 18.25 -2.10
CA ASN A 58 12.95 18.04 -0.91
C ASN A 58 12.02 19.23 -0.69
N ALA A 59 10.79 18.97 -0.26
CA ALA A 59 9.93 20.01 0.25
C ALA A 59 10.48 20.59 1.57
N PRO A 60 10.15 21.86 1.88
CA PRO A 60 10.37 22.38 3.24
C PRO A 60 9.51 21.59 4.24
N PRO A 61 9.88 21.60 5.54
CA PRO A 61 9.10 20.99 6.60
C PRO A 61 7.63 21.39 6.53
N SER A 62 6.74 20.42 6.71
CA SER A 62 5.31 20.60 6.55
C SER A 62 4.53 19.93 7.69
N THR A 63 3.34 20.46 7.99
CA THR A 63 2.38 19.88 8.94
C THR A 63 1.04 19.58 8.28
N ARG A 64 1.00 19.51 6.95
CA ARG A 64 -0.24 19.28 6.20
C ARG A 64 -0.78 17.87 6.43
N ALA A 65 0.09 16.87 6.54
CA ALA A 65 -0.32 15.51 6.87
C ALA A 65 -1.09 15.42 8.19
N GLU A 66 -0.67 16.19 9.20
CA GLU A 66 -1.42 16.28 10.46
C GLU A 66 -2.83 16.84 10.27
N SER A 67 -2.98 17.83 9.40
CA SER A 67 -4.29 18.43 9.11
C SER A 67 -5.23 17.41 8.45
N TYR A 68 -4.74 16.58 7.53
CA TYR A 68 -5.52 15.51 6.92
C TYR A 68 -5.82 14.38 7.91
N ALA A 69 -4.88 14.01 8.77
CA ALA A 69 -5.11 13.06 9.82
C ALA A 69 -6.15 13.58 10.84
N LYS A 70 -6.13 14.87 11.20
CA LYS A 70 -7.18 15.51 12.00
C LYS A 70 -8.53 15.50 11.30
N TYR A 71 -8.56 15.73 9.98
CA TYR A 71 -9.78 15.66 9.20
C TYR A 71 -10.44 14.28 9.30
N GLN A 72 -9.71 13.19 9.06
CA GLN A 72 -10.30 11.85 9.17
C GLN A 72 -10.81 11.55 10.59
N ALA A 73 -10.14 12.04 11.63
CA ALA A 73 -10.54 11.84 13.02
C ALA A 73 -11.83 12.62 13.41
N ASN A 74 -12.13 13.73 12.73
CA ASN A 74 -13.21 14.63 13.10
C ASN A 74 -14.35 14.72 12.08
N THR A 75 -14.21 14.09 10.91
CA THR A 75 -15.27 14.10 9.89
C THR A 75 -16.42 13.17 10.25
N SER A 76 -17.63 13.57 9.89
CA SER A 76 -18.81 12.69 9.97
C SER A 76 -18.94 11.72 8.80
N ARG A 77 -17.99 11.75 7.83
CA ARG A 77 -17.99 10.84 6.69
C ARG A 77 -17.27 9.55 7.08
N ASP A 78 -17.77 8.42 6.56
CA ASP A 78 -17.09 7.13 6.66
C ASP A 78 -15.86 7.12 5.75
N VAL A 79 -14.78 7.75 6.23
CA VAL A 79 -13.50 7.84 5.53
C VAL A 79 -12.36 7.80 6.52
N SER A 80 -11.41 6.90 6.28
CA SER A 80 -10.19 6.77 7.06
C SER A 80 -9.09 6.05 6.26
N TRP A 81 -7.84 6.24 6.67
CA TRP A 81 -6.69 5.56 6.09
C TRP A 81 -5.62 5.31 7.15
N ASP A 82 -4.66 4.46 6.86
CA ASP A 82 -3.70 3.98 7.87
C ASP A 82 -2.52 4.94 8.05
N TYR A 83 -2.03 5.53 6.95
CA TYR A 83 -0.86 6.41 6.93
C TYR A 83 -1.09 7.63 6.05
N THR A 84 -0.54 8.77 6.47
CA THR A 84 -0.45 9.99 5.65
C THR A 84 1.00 10.36 5.46
N ILE A 85 1.45 10.56 4.23
CA ILE A 85 2.82 10.97 3.90
C ILE A 85 2.81 12.44 3.47
N ASP A 86 3.45 13.30 4.26
CA ASP A 86 3.53 14.73 3.97
C ASP A 86 4.45 15.03 2.78
N THR A 87 4.42 16.26 2.31
CA THR A 87 5.26 16.74 1.20
C THR A 87 6.75 16.63 1.49
N ASP A 88 7.18 16.79 2.74
CA ASP A 88 8.56 16.60 3.18
C ASP A 88 8.92 15.12 3.44
N GLY A 89 7.92 14.23 3.32
CA GLY A 89 8.06 12.79 3.52
C GLY A 89 7.90 12.34 4.97
N THR A 90 7.48 13.21 5.89
CA THR A 90 7.06 12.82 7.24
C THR A 90 5.82 11.93 7.17
N ILE A 91 5.79 10.85 7.93
CA ILE A 91 4.73 9.84 7.92
C ILE A 91 3.92 9.94 9.20
N ILE A 92 2.64 10.27 9.08
CA ILE A 92 1.70 10.19 10.20
C ILE A 92 1.09 8.81 10.25
N VAL A 93 1.16 8.17 11.40
CA VAL A 93 0.59 6.84 11.67
C VAL A 93 -0.75 7.03 12.36
N SER A 94 -1.84 6.71 11.67
CA SER A 94 -3.21 6.93 12.14
C SER A 94 -3.90 5.64 12.58
N ASN A 95 -3.41 4.47 12.20
CA ASN A 95 -4.02 3.18 12.50
C ASN A 95 -2.98 2.07 12.66
N ASP A 96 -3.39 0.96 13.30
CA ASP A 96 -2.67 -0.33 13.28
C ASP A 96 -3.31 -1.21 12.18
N PRO A 97 -2.71 -1.27 10.99
CA PRO A 97 -3.36 -1.92 9.84
C PRO A 97 -3.44 -3.44 9.97
N VAL A 98 -2.72 -4.04 10.91
CA VAL A 98 -2.83 -5.49 11.15
C VAL A 98 -4.05 -5.82 11.99
N LYS A 99 -4.42 -4.93 12.91
CA LYS A 99 -5.59 -5.12 13.78
C LYS A 99 -6.89 -4.63 13.19
N PHE A 100 -6.83 -3.50 12.48
CA PHE A 100 -8.03 -2.81 12.01
C PHE A 100 -7.91 -2.52 10.51
N TYR A 101 -9.03 -2.45 9.81
CA TYR A 101 -9.09 -1.94 8.46
C TYR A 101 -9.76 -0.56 8.43
N THR A 102 -9.39 0.24 7.47
CA THR A 102 -9.86 1.63 7.30
C THR A 102 -10.80 1.76 6.09
N TRP A 103 -11.58 2.86 6.06
CA TRP A 103 -12.58 3.13 5.02
C TRP A 103 -11.99 4.03 3.92
N HIS A 104 -11.12 3.49 3.06
CA HIS A 104 -10.40 4.27 2.04
C HIS A 104 -10.68 3.85 0.59
N ALA A 105 -11.10 2.61 0.35
CA ALA A 105 -11.21 2.04 -1.00
C ALA A 105 -12.39 1.06 -1.14
N SER A 106 -13.51 1.34 -0.46
CA SER A 106 -14.77 0.59 -0.61
C SER A 106 -14.62 -0.92 -0.42
N ALA A 107 -14.97 -1.73 -1.43
CA ALA A 107 -15.02 -3.19 -1.34
C ALA A 107 -13.67 -3.86 -1.00
N VAL A 108 -12.55 -3.20 -1.22
CA VAL A 108 -11.22 -3.75 -0.95
C VAL A 108 -10.68 -3.41 0.44
N ASN A 109 -11.35 -2.55 1.21
CA ASN A 109 -10.93 -2.14 2.55
C ASN A 109 -10.46 -3.31 3.45
N PRO A 110 -11.18 -4.43 3.58
CA PRO A 110 -10.78 -5.51 4.48
C PRO A 110 -9.45 -6.18 4.11
N TRP A 111 -8.97 -6.02 2.86
CA TRP A 111 -7.76 -6.66 2.34
C TRP A 111 -6.60 -5.71 2.12
N THR A 112 -6.78 -4.43 2.40
CA THR A 112 -5.81 -3.41 2.00
C THR A 112 -5.43 -2.47 3.14
N ILE A 113 -4.28 -1.83 2.98
CA ILE A 113 -3.83 -0.69 3.76
C ILE A 113 -4.01 0.56 2.91
N GLY A 114 -4.54 1.63 3.47
CA GLY A 114 -4.67 2.94 2.84
C GLY A 114 -3.50 3.86 3.17
N ILE A 115 -2.86 4.42 2.16
CA ILE A 115 -1.82 5.44 2.32
C ILE A 115 -2.19 6.67 1.51
N GLU A 116 -2.33 7.81 2.18
CA GLU A 116 -2.65 9.10 1.61
C GLU A 116 -1.38 9.92 1.40
N LEU A 117 -1.11 10.37 0.17
CA LEU A 117 0.01 11.25 -0.16
C LEU A 117 -0.48 12.70 -0.23
N VAL A 118 0.15 13.58 0.54
CA VAL A 118 -0.17 15.01 0.51
C VAL A 118 0.40 15.64 -0.77
N GLN A 119 -0.47 16.17 -1.62
CA GLN A 119 -0.09 16.91 -2.83
C GLN A 119 -0.05 18.42 -2.54
N GLU A 120 0.71 19.15 -3.38
CA GLU A 120 0.51 20.59 -3.54
C GLU A 120 -0.88 20.85 -4.13
N SER A 121 -1.41 22.06 -3.97
CA SER A 121 -2.76 22.43 -4.44
C SER A 121 -3.00 22.22 -5.94
N ASN A 122 -1.93 22.26 -6.74
CA ASN A 122 -1.94 21.98 -8.18
C ASN A 122 -1.76 20.48 -8.52
N GLY A 123 -1.52 19.62 -7.52
CA GLY A 123 -1.31 18.19 -7.70
C GLY A 123 0.14 17.76 -7.72
N ASP A 124 1.09 18.66 -7.56
CA ASP A 124 2.51 18.32 -7.57
C ASP A 124 2.91 17.48 -6.35
N LEU A 125 3.89 16.61 -6.57
CA LEU A 125 4.61 15.86 -5.51
C LEU A 125 6.11 16.23 -5.60
N TRP A 126 6.84 16.01 -4.51
CA TRP A 126 8.27 16.26 -4.45
C TRP A 126 9.09 14.98 -4.66
N GLU A 127 10.26 15.10 -5.30
CA GLU A 127 11.18 13.96 -5.49
C GLU A 127 11.52 13.29 -4.14
N GLY A 128 11.84 14.09 -3.12
CA GLY A 128 12.14 13.58 -1.79
C GLY A 128 10.97 12.88 -1.13
N GLN A 129 9.74 13.38 -1.31
CA GLN A 129 8.52 12.71 -0.85
C GLN A 129 8.34 11.35 -1.53
N ILE A 130 8.52 11.30 -2.85
CA ILE A 130 8.41 10.06 -3.64
C ILE A 130 9.46 9.05 -3.18
N ALA A 131 10.71 9.48 -2.99
CA ALA A 131 11.79 8.62 -2.51
C ALA A 131 11.49 8.03 -1.13
N LYS A 132 11.03 8.86 -0.19
CA LYS A 132 10.61 8.40 1.15
C LYS A 132 9.38 7.48 1.11
N THR A 133 8.44 7.74 0.20
CA THR A 133 7.28 6.86 -0.03
C THR A 133 7.74 5.47 -0.48
N VAL A 134 8.65 5.39 -1.45
CA VAL A 134 9.23 4.10 -1.91
C VAL A 134 9.93 3.39 -0.77
N THR A 135 10.77 4.09 -0.01
CA THR A 135 11.46 3.53 1.17
C THR A 135 10.48 3.00 2.21
N PHE A 136 9.39 3.73 2.47
CA PHE A 136 8.35 3.30 3.40
C PHE A 136 7.59 2.06 2.89
N LEU A 137 7.25 2.02 1.61
CA LEU A 137 6.59 0.86 1.00
C LEU A 137 7.48 -0.38 1.05
N ASP A 138 8.77 -0.25 0.80
CA ASP A 138 9.74 -1.34 0.96
C ASP A 138 9.84 -1.82 2.40
N PHE A 139 9.87 -0.89 3.35
CA PHE A 139 9.92 -1.20 4.77
C PHE A 139 8.65 -1.94 5.21
N ILE A 140 7.47 -1.37 4.99
CA ILE A 140 6.21 -1.94 5.50
C ILE A 140 5.86 -3.27 4.83
N THR A 141 6.14 -3.45 3.54
CA THR A 141 5.88 -4.72 2.86
C THR A 141 6.76 -5.85 3.40
N ARG A 142 8.01 -5.56 3.76
CA ARG A 142 8.93 -6.51 4.41
C ARG A 142 8.44 -6.85 5.82
N GLU A 143 8.14 -5.85 6.64
CA GLU A 143 7.65 -6.05 8.00
C GLU A 143 6.33 -6.85 8.05
N LEU A 144 5.44 -6.62 7.08
CA LEU A 144 4.21 -7.38 6.95
C LEU A 144 4.46 -8.82 6.48
N ALA A 145 5.39 -9.04 5.56
CA ALA A 145 5.77 -10.39 5.14
C ALA A 145 6.35 -11.20 6.30
N ASP A 146 7.12 -10.55 7.19
CA ASP A 146 7.65 -11.16 8.40
C ASP A 146 6.56 -11.53 9.41
N ARG A 147 5.38 -10.93 9.31
CA ARG A 147 4.18 -11.21 10.11
C ARG A 147 3.14 -12.03 9.37
N GLU A 148 3.55 -12.74 8.33
CA GLU A 148 2.66 -13.58 7.53
C GLU A 148 1.53 -12.80 6.82
N GLN A 149 1.74 -11.50 6.56
CA GLN A 149 0.85 -10.64 5.79
C GLN A 149 1.56 -10.24 4.48
N PRO A 150 1.72 -11.16 3.54
CA PRO A 150 2.56 -10.94 2.37
C PRO A 150 1.89 -9.99 1.37
N ILE A 151 2.54 -8.89 1.08
CA ILE A 151 2.19 -8.00 -0.03
C ILE A 151 3.22 -8.17 -1.13
N GLN A 152 2.76 -8.45 -2.33
CA GLN A 152 3.65 -8.60 -3.47
C GLN A 152 4.25 -7.25 -3.87
N ARG A 153 5.53 -7.24 -4.23
CA ARG A 153 6.22 -6.05 -4.78
C ARG A 153 5.86 -5.88 -6.26
N GLN A 154 4.58 -5.64 -6.52
CA GLN A 154 4.03 -5.50 -7.87
C GLN A 154 3.18 -4.24 -7.97
N VAL A 155 3.19 -3.63 -9.16
CA VAL A 155 2.40 -2.45 -9.51
C VAL A 155 1.59 -2.70 -10.79
N PRO A 156 0.40 -2.11 -10.95
CA PRO A 156 -0.44 -2.33 -12.12
C PRO A 156 0.18 -1.77 -13.39
N MET A 157 0.50 -2.63 -14.34
CA MET A 157 1.09 -2.27 -15.62
C MET A 157 0.19 -2.67 -16.76
N GLY A 158 0.05 -1.78 -17.73
CA GLY A 158 -0.65 -2.05 -18.98
C GLY A 158 0.27 -2.69 -20.04
N PRO A 159 -0.29 -3.10 -21.17
CA PRO A 159 0.42 -3.83 -22.23
C PRO A 159 1.64 -3.11 -22.80
N LEU A 160 1.68 -1.78 -22.72
CA LEU A 160 2.79 -0.96 -23.23
C LEU A 160 3.87 -0.66 -22.18
N GLY A 161 3.90 -1.39 -21.06
CA GLY A 161 4.86 -1.15 -19.98
C GLY A 161 4.66 0.18 -19.25
N LYS A 162 3.45 0.76 -19.29
CA LYS A 162 3.08 1.98 -18.57
C LYS A 162 2.10 1.67 -17.45
N PRO A 163 2.11 2.44 -16.34
CA PRO A 163 1.14 2.28 -15.27
C PRO A 163 -0.31 2.37 -15.78
N VAL A 164 -1.18 1.51 -15.26
CA VAL A 164 -2.62 1.53 -15.60
C VAL A 164 -3.28 2.74 -14.98
N ARG A 165 -3.91 3.57 -15.82
CA ARG A 165 -4.58 4.81 -15.40
C ARG A 165 -6.04 4.64 -15.03
N GLY A 166 -6.63 3.50 -15.35
CA GLY A 166 -8.05 3.25 -15.17
C GLY A 166 -8.35 2.13 -14.19
N VAL A 167 -9.64 1.85 -14.04
CA VAL A 167 -10.14 0.76 -13.22
C VAL A 167 -9.68 -0.58 -13.74
N ILE A 168 -9.25 -1.43 -12.82
CA ILE A 168 -8.94 -2.83 -13.08
C ILE A 168 -10.18 -3.65 -12.68
N PRO A 169 -10.91 -4.26 -13.62
CA PRO A 169 -12.21 -4.90 -13.34
C PRO A 169 -12.16 -5.92 -12.19
N ARG A 170 -11.11 -6.71 -12.11
CA ARG A 170 -10.95 -7.72 -11.06
C ARG A 170 -10.74 -7.12 -9.66
N ILE A 171 -10.30 -5.86 -9.57
CA ILE A 171 -10.09 -5.14 -8.31
C ILE A 171 -11.37 -4.42 -7.88
N ALA A 172 -12.10 -3.87 -8.84
CA ALA A 172 -13.29 -3.06 -8.59
C ALA A 172 -14.50 -3.88 -8.12
N ASN A 173 -14.51 -5.17 -8.37
CA ASN A 173 -15.64 -6.05 -8.01
C ASN A 173 -15.40 -6.66 -6.62
N ALA A 174 -16.35 -6.49 -5.70
CA ALA A 174 -16.29 -7.03 -4.36
C ALA A 174 -16.09 -8.56 -4.31
N SER A 175 -16.67 -9.32 -5.25
CA SER A 175 -16.52 -10.77 -5.32
C SER A 175 -15.10 -11.21 -5.72
N SER A 176 -14.36 -10.35 -6.41
CA SER A 176 -12.97 -10.58 -6.84
C SER A 176 -11.95 -9.77 -6.04
N ALA A 177 -12.39 -9.01 -5.03
CA ALA A 177 -11.50 -8.20 -4.17
C ALA A 177 -10.38 -9.04 -3.52
N LYS A 178 -10.61 -10.32 -3.28
CA LYS A 178 -9.58 -11.27 -2.84
C LYS A 178 -8.45 -11.52 -3.84
N SER A 179 -8.56 -11.08 -5.08
CA SER A 179 -7.48 -11.13 -6.08
C SER A 179 -6.66 -9.84 -6.14
N VAL A 180 -6.96 -8.87 -5.30
CA VAL A 180 -6.14 -7.64 -5.14
C VAL A 180 -4.82 -8.01 -4.50
N VAL A 181 -3.72 -7.63 -5.13
CA VAL A 181 -2.36 -7.90 -4.63
C VAL A 181 -1.43 -6.73 -5.01
N GLY A 182 -0.37 -6.54 -4.24
CA GLY A 182 0.66 -5.55 -4.54
C GLY A 182 0.31 -4.11 -4.17
N ILE A 183 0.92 -3.16 -4.85
CA ILE A 183 0.71 -1.73 -4.65
C ILE A 183 -0.17 -1.21 -5.78
N ILE A 184 -1.35 -0.73 -5.46
CA ILE A 184 -2.33 -0.22 -6.43
C ILE A 184 -2.70 1.23 -6.12
N GLY A 185 -3.28 1.93 -7.08
CA GLY A 185 -3.88 3.25 -6.85
C GLY A 185 -5.39 3.15 -6.63
N HIS A 186 -5.96 4.11 -5.93
CA HIS A 186 -7.41 4.21 -5.79
C HIS A 186 -8.10 4.33 -7.17
N ARG A 187 -7.45 4.98 -8.14
CA ARG A 187 -7.88 5.04 -9.54
C ARG A 187 -8.05 3.65 -10.19
N ASN A 188 -7.34 2.63 -9.68
CA ASN A 188 -7.45 1.26 -10.18
C ASN A 188 -8.65 0.51 -9.59
N GLN A 189 -9.21 0.99 -8.49
CA GLN A 189 -10.32 0.37 -7.78
C GLN A 189 -11.68 0.92 -8.21
N THR A 190 -11.81 2.22 -8.49
CA THR A 190 -13.09 2.85 -8.80
C THR A 190 -13.02 3.86 -9.94
N ARG A 191 -14.11 3.95 -10.73
CA ARG A 191 -14.25 4.94 -11.81
C ARG A 191 -14.45 6.37 -11.31
N ASN A 192 -14.78 6.55 -10.05
CA ASN A 192 -15.02 7.86 -9.44
C ASN A 192 -13.71 8.59 -9.07
N ARG A 193 -12.56 8.03 -9.43
CA ARG A 193 -11.25 8.61 -9.17
C ARG A 193 -10.52 8.93 -10.45
N GLY A 194 -9.92 10.11 -10.49
CA GLY A 194 -9.15 10.58 -11.62
C GLY A 194 -7.76 9.92 -11.71
N PRO A 195 -7.05 10.12 -12.84
CA PRO A 195 -5.73 9.54 -13.06
C PRO A 195 -4.63 10.05 -12.12
N GLY A 196 -4.91 11.06 -11.31
CA GLY A 196 -4.01 11.61 -10.31
C GLY A 196 -4.11 10.98 -8.92
N ASP A 197 -4.91 9.92 -8.74
CA ASP A 197 -5.12 9.26 -7.44
C ASP A 197 -4.52 7.84 -7.39
N PRO A 198 -3.17 7.69 -7.23
CA PRO A 198 -2.12 8.67 -7.49
C PRO A 198 -1.74 8.74 -8.99
N GLY A 199 -0.88 9.70 -9.35
CA GLY A 199 -0.32 9.84 -10.69
C GLY A 199 0.69 8.73 -11.05
N ASP A 200 1.05 8.63 -12.34
CA ASP A 200 1.94 7.57 -12.86
C ASP A 200 3.33 7.58 -12.22
N HIS A 201 3.84 8.76 -11.89
CA HIS A 201 5.18 8.98 -11.37
C HIS A 201 5.50 8.17 -10.10
N ILE A 202 4.51 7.89 -9.25
CA ILE A 202 4.69 7.01 -8.08
C ILE A 202 4.96 5.57 -8.53
N PHE A 203 4.19 5.07 -9.48
CA PHE A 203 4.38 3.69 -9.99
C PHE A 203 5.67 3.55 -10.77
N GLU A 204 6.06 4.58 -11.54
CA GLU A 204 7.36 4.62 -12.23
C GLU A 204 8.54 4.61 -11.24
N ALA A 205 8.41 5.33 -10.12
CA ALA A 205 9.41 5.29 -9.06
C ALA A 205 9.53 3.91 -8.41
N LEU A 206 8.40 3.24 -8.17
CA LEU A 206 8.38 1.87 -7.65
C LEU A 206 9.02 0.87 -8.62
N LEU A 207 8.76 1.00 -9.92
CA LEU A 207 9.43 0.16 -10.94
C LEU A 207 10.94 0.38 -10.94
N LYS A 208 11.41 1.63 -10.86
CA LYS A 208 12.84 1.96 -10.74
C LYS A 208 13.47 1.39 -9.47
N ALA A 209 12.69 1.25 -8.39
CA ALA A 209 13.09 0.61 -7.14
C ALA A 209 13.02 -0.94 -7.17
N GLY A 210 12.74 -1.53 -8.34
CA GLY A 210 12.73 -2.99 -8.52
C GLY A 210 11.38 -3.66 -8.25
N TYR A 211 10.28 -2.90 -8.13
CA TYR A 211 8.95 -3.49 -8.16
C TYR A 211 8.65 -4.04 -9.55
N LYS A 212 7.95 -5.14 -9.62
CA LYS A 212 7.60 -5.77 -10.91
C LYS A 212 6.26 -5.23 -11.43
N GLY A 213 6.12 -5.19 -12.74
CA GLY A 213 4.83 -4.98 -13.37
C GLY A 213 3.89 -6.14 -13.07
N MET A 214 2.70 -5.83 -12.52
CA MET A 214 1.64 -6.83 -12.38
C MET A 214 1.03 -7.06 -13.76
N ASN A 215 1.11 -8.29 -14.27
CA ASN A 215 0.37 -8.65 -15.49
C ASN A 215 -1.13 -8.75 -15.14
N LEU A 216 -1.91 -7.84 -15.69
CA LEU A 216 -3.34 -7.75 -15.38
C LEU A 216 -4.16 -8.82 -16.09
N ASP A 217 -3.65 -9.38 -17.17
CA ASP A 217 -4.23 -10.52 -17.90
C ASP A 217 -3.84 -11.88 -17.27
N ALA A 218 -3.30 -11.82 -16.15
CA ALA A 218 -2.52 -12.67 -15.22
C ALA A 218 -2.97 -14.14 -15.06
N GLN A 219 -3.30 -14.83 -16.14
CA GLN A 219 -3.28 -16.29 -16.12
C GLN A 219 -1.86 -16.80 -15.81
N ASP A 220 -0.82 -16.10 -16.28
CA ASP A 220 0.57 -16.46 -16.04
C ASP A 220 1.00 -16.31 -14.57
N ASP A 221 0.59 -15.21 -13.89
CA ASP A 221 0.87 -15.04 -12.47
C ASP A 221 0.12 -16.04 -11.59
N ILE A 222 -1.14 -16.31 -11.93
CA ILE A 222 -1.93 -17.36 -11.25
C ILE A 222 -1.26 -18.70 -11.45
N THR A 223 -0.85 -19.03 -12.66
CA THR A 223 -0.18 -20.30 -13.01
C THR A 223 1.16 -20.42 -12.28
N PHE A 224 1.96 -19.36 -12.27
CA PHE A 224 3.22 -19.34 -11.53
C PHE A 224 3.01 -19.61 -10.03
N TRP A 225 2.08 -18.86 -9.38
CA TRP A 225 1.84 -19.07 -7.96
C TRP A 225 1.21 -20.41 -7.63
N LYS A 226 0.36 -20.96 -8.48
CA LYS A 226 -0.13 -22.34 -8.34
C LYS A 226 1.03 -23.34 -8.35
N GLY A 227 1.98 -23.17 -9.27
CA GLY A 227 3.19 -24.00 -9.32
C GLY A 227 4.03 -23.89 -8.05
N VAL A 228 4.24 -22.69 -7.53
CA VAL A 228 4.93 -22.47 -6.24
C VAL A 228 4.16 -23.12 -5.09
N GLN A 229 2.86 -22.91 -5.00
CA GLN A 229 2.00 -23.49 -3.97
C GLN A 229 1.99 -25.01 -4.01
N HIS A 230 1.96 -25.60 -5.22
CA HIS A 230 2.10 -27.03 -5.43
C HIS A 230 3.41 -27.58 -4.85
N MET A 231 4.53 -26.97 -5.21
CA MET A 231 5.87 -27.36 -4.69
C MET A 231 5.96 -27.21 -3.16
N LEU A 232 5.22 -26.28 -2.59
CA LEU A 232 5.19 -26.02 -1.15
C LEU A 232 4.21 -26.91 -0.38
N GLY A 233 3.32 -27.63 -1.08
CA GLY A 233 2.23 -28.40 -0.47
C GLY A 233 1.17 -27.51 0.20
N THR A 234 0.92 -26.32 -0.34
CA THR A 234 -0.11 -25.39 0.14
C THR A 234 -1.32 -25.35 -0.80
N THR A 235 -2.38 -24.63 -0.42
CA THR A 235 -3.56 -24.47 -1.30
C THR A 235 -3.19 -23.81 -2.61
N GLU A 236 -3.51 -24.45 -3.73
CA GLU A 236 -3.14 -24.03 -5.09
C GLU A 236 -4.19 -23.08 -5.70
N ASP A 237 -4.47 -21.96 -5.04
CA ASP A 237 -5.43 -20.97 -5.51
C ASP A 237 -4.79 -19.92 -6.46
N GLY A 238 -3.46 -19.93 -6.58
CA GLY A 238 -2.70 -18.96 -7.38
C GLY A 238 -2.58 -17.58 -6.71
N VAL A 239 -3.02 -17.47 -5.45
CA VAL A 239 -2.94 -16.23 -4.67
C VAL A 239 -2.05 -16.49 -3.45
N PRO A 240 -0.79 -16.01 -3.46
CA PRO A 240 0.12 -16.25 -2.36
C PRO A 240 -0.36 -15.56 -1.08
N GLY A 241 -0.75 -16.38 -0.12
CA GLY A 241 -1.29 -15.96 1.17
C GLY A 241 -0.39 -16.32 2.35
N PRO A 242 -0.88 -16.15 3.60
CA PRO A 242 -0.12 -16.49 4.80
C PRO A 242 0.40 -17.92 4.83
N GLY A 243 -0.37 -18.88 4.31
CA GLY A 243 0.06 -20.28 4.19
C GLY A 243 1.27 -20.43 3.28
N THR A 244 1.23 -19.79 2.11
CA THR A 244 2.35 -19.76 1.17
C THR A 244 3.58 -19.07 1.80
N ALA A 245 3.39 -17.96 2.51
CA ALA A 245 4.46 -17.24 3.20
C ALA A 245 5.12 -18.09 4.29
N ARG A 246 4.35 -18.77 5.14
CA ARG A 246 4.88 -19.69 6.16
C ARG A 246 5.68 -20.83 5.55
N ALA A 247 5.17 -21.44 4.49
CA ALA A 247 5.84 -22.54 3.80
C ALA A 247 7.16 -22.10 3.15
N LEU A 248 7.21 -20.90 2.57
CA LEU A 248 8.44 -20.30 2.04
C LEU A 248 9.46 -20.01 3.16
N LYS A 249 9.03 -19.41 4.28
CA LYS A 249 9.89 -19.19 5.45
C LYS A 249 10.46 -20.48 6.00
N ALA A 250 9.66 -21.54 6.12
CA ALA A 250 10.11 -22.85 6.57
C ALA A 250 11.18 -23.47 5.65
N ARG A 251 11.24 -23.05 4.37
CA ARG A 251 12.27 -23.44 3.40
C ARG A 251 13.43 -22.45 3.30
N GLY A 252 13.56 -21.50 4.25
CA GLY A 252 14.69 -20.58 4.34
C GLY A 252 14.55 -19.27 3.57
N HIS A 253 13.38 -18.98 3.00
CA HIS A 253 13.13 -17.68 2.38
C HIS A 253 12.86 -16.61 3.44
N LYS A 254 13.83 -15.74 3.67
CA LYS A 254 13.85 -14.78 4.80
C LYS A 254 12.59 -13.90 4.91
N HIS A 255 12.05 -13.46 3.77
CA HIS A 255 10.90 -12.56 3.70
C HIS A 255 9.70 -13.19 2.99
N GLY A 256 9.53 -14.51 3.07
CA GLY A 256 8.38 -15.22 2.50
C GLY A 256 8.23 -14.96 1.00
N LEU A 257 7.25 -14.16 0.59
CA LEU A 257 6.91 -13.94 -0.83
C LEU A 257 7.85 -13.01 -1.61
N TRP A 258 8.95 -12.56 -1.05
CA TRP A 258 10.02 -11.87 -1.79
C TRP A 258 10.86 -12.88 -2.56
N VAL A 259 10.21 -13.77 -3.26
CA VAL A 259 10.88 -14.74 -4.14
C VAL A 259 11.03 -14.09 -5.50
N SER A 260 12.26 -13.97 -5.98
CA SER A 260 12.53 -13.63 -7.37
C SER A 260 11.99 -14.75 -8.25
N ARG A 261 11.39 -14.41 -9.40
CA ARG A 261 11.06 -15.42 -10.40
C ARG A 261 12.36 -15.98 -11.00
N PRO A 262 12.38 -17.24 -11.40
CA PRO A 262 13.50 -17.75 -12.19
C PRO A 262 13.69 -16.88 -13.45
N GLY A 263 14.86 -16.26 -13.59
CA GLY A 263 15.18 -15.35 -14.71
C GLY A 263 15.09 -13.85 -14.40
N ASP A 264 14.81 -13.47 -13.13
CA ASP A 264 14.88 -12.07 -12.64
C ASP A 264 16.31 -11.68 -12.26
#